data_3130cc5b89a94d4d79e8dc81810fd279
#
_entry.id   3130cc5b89a94d4d79e8dc81810fd279
#
_cell.length_a   1.000
_cell.length_b   1.000
_cell.length_c   1.000
_cell.angle_alpha   90.00
_cell.angle_beta   90.00
_cell.angle_gamma   90.00
#
_symmetry.space_group_name_H-M   'P 1'
#
loop_
_entity.id
_entity.type
_entity.pdbx_description
1 polymer ?
#
loop_
_entity_poly.entity_id
_entity_poly.type
_entity_poly.pdbx_seq_one_letter_code
_entity_poly.pdbx_strand_id
1 'polypeptide(L)'
;VSGSGPGDRGRRAVAVLAGASAMAVLAAGAAACSGGPDGADAVQLTLSPAGGGGGAALRPDSPIAVHAHQGTIENVTVSGGAAPMEGDLNADRTRWRSRWTLEPGATYTVDATAIGKDGRTRTVTDRFTTAKVAQTNAVKIEAPFSRETVGVGMPIIVHFNRAVQDRRAVEQALEVRSDKTVEGAWRWFGDKEVVFRPRQYWPAQTNVTFQAHLSGVRTGGDVYGGKNTALGFKIGDSHVSTAGEDSHKMVVKINGRKARTIPTSMGRGGARMFTTTNGVHLTMDKQDPTVMTSGWMGVGPGSAGYYSLTVYKAVQISDSGEYVHSAPWSVGAQGSENVSHGCINISPSNAAWFYKMSQRGDPVTVTGTSRELEPENGWGYWQIGWNEWVKGSAMGRSVSTAPHLDAATLSAQKQQRERDATKQAEKQRAEGN
;
A
#
# COMPACT_ATOMS: atom_id res chain seq x y z
N VAL A 1 -16.77 -42.04 -48.45
CA VAL A 1 -17.17 -43.42 -48.24
C VAL A 1 -17.45 -43.54 -46.73
N SER A 2 -18.67 -43.35 -46.28
CA SER A 2 -19.78 -44.28 -46.09
C SER A 2 -19.57 -45.18 -44.88
N GLY A 3 -20.53 -45.11 -43.93
CA GLY A 3 -20.93 -46.14 -43.00
C GLY A 3 -21.45 -45.61 -41.66
N SER A 4 -22.60 -45.27 -41.61
CA SER A 4 -23.91 -45.39 -40.93
C SER A 4 -23.99 -46.35 -39.73
N GLY A 5 -24.47 -45.88 -38.61
CA GLY A 5 -25.27 -46.16 -37.47
C GLY A 5 -25.75 -47.60 -37.22
N PRO A 6 -26.69 -47.90 -36.26
CA PRO A 6 -27.50 -47.03 -35.40
C PRO A 6 -27.60 -47.45 -33.91
N GLY A 7 -28.05 -46.60 -33.06
CA GLY A 7 -29.12 -46.66 -32.07
C GLY A 7 -29.15 -47.73 -30.98
N ASP A 8 -29.22 -47.27 -29.72
CA ASP A 8 -30.23 -47.83 -28.85
C ASP A 8 -30.65 -46.82 -27.76
N ARG A 9 -31.96 -46.81 -27.48
CA ARG A 9 -32.66 -45.97 -26.51
C ARG A 9 -32.76 -46.77 -25.19
N GLY A 10 -32.36 -46.15 -24.09
CA GLY A 10 -32.49 -46.75 -22.77
C GLY A 10 -32.70 -45.74 -21.65
N ARG A 11 -33.97 -45.37 -21.46
CA ARG A 11 -34.68 -45.10 -20.17
C ARG A 11 -34.03 -44.25 -19.09
N ARG A 12 -34.71 -43.13 -18.85
CA ARG A 12 -34.65 -42.26 -17.69
C ARG A 12 -34.88 -43.00 -16.39
N ALA A 13 -34.05 -42.80 -15.39
CA ALA A 13 -34.37 -42.97 -14.00
C ALA A 13 -34.05 -41.68 -13.25
N VAL A 14 -35.10 -41.01 -12.78
CA VAL A 14 -35.02 -39.86 -11.89
C VAL A 14 -34.80 -40.44 -10.50
N ALA A 15 -33.64 -40.20 -9.90
CA ALA A 15 -33.41 -40.42 -8.48
C ALA A 15 -33.43 -39.05 -7.76
N VAL A 16 -34.52 -38.82 -7.05
CA VAL A 16 -34.63 -37.76 -6.04
C VAL A 16 -33.81 -38.18 -4.83
N LEU A 17 -32.69 -37.53 -4.60
CA LEU A 17 -31.95 -37.66 -3.34
C LEU A 17 -32.23 -36.44 -2.48
N ALA A 18 -33.00 -36.68 -1.43
CA ALA A 18 -33.25 -35.77 -0.34
C ALA A 18 -31.93 -35.38 0.34
N GLY A 19 -31.65 -34.09 0.34
CA GLY A 19 -30.50 -33.51 1.06
C GLY A 19 -30.75 -33.55 2.56
N ALA A 20 -30.07 -34.39 3.28
CA ALA A 20 -29.93 -34.29 4.72
C ALA A 20 -28.80 -33.30 5.04
N SER A 21 -29.19 -32.11 5.51
CA SER A 21 -28.25 -31.14 6.09
C SER A 21 -27.72 -31.71 7.41
N ALA A 22 -26.52 -32.25 7.39
CA ALA A 22 -25.79 -32.59 8.61
C ALA A 22 -25.27 -31.29 9.24
N MET A 23 -25.95 -30.78 10.24
CA MET A 23 -25.37 -29.81 11.18
C MET A 23 -24.26 -30.52 11.96
N ALA A 24 -23.02 -30.23 11.63
CA ALA A 24 -21.90 -30.61 12.47
C ALA A 24 -21.93 -29.73 13.73
N VAL A 25 -22.43 -30.29 14.82
CA VAL A 25 -22.22 -29.76 16.16
C VAL A 25 -20.76 -29.97 16.50
N LEU A 26 -19.97 -28.90 16.44
CA LEU A 26 -18.60 -28.89 16.96
C LEU A 26 -18.69 -29.01 18.50
N ALA A 27 -18.43 -30.18 19.00
CA ALA A 27 -18.20 -30.40 20.42
C ALA A 27 -16.91 -29.67 20.83
N ALA A 28 -17.07 -28.58 21.58
CA ALA A 28 -15.96 -27.94 22.26
C ALA A 28 -15.43 -28.89 23.32
N GLY A 29 -14.24 -29.45 23.10
CA GLY A 29 -13.51 -30.20 24.09
C GLY A 29 -13.11 -29.28 25.25
N ALA A 30 -13.85 -29.31 26.34
CA ALA A 30 -13.45 -28.67 27.57
C ALA A 30 -12.34 -29.52 28.22
N ALA A 31 -11.11 -29.00 28.25
CA ALA A 31 -10.08 -29.52 29.12
C ALA A 31 -10.48 -29.14 30.57
N ALA A 32 -11.06 -30.13 31.28
CA ALA A 32 -11.38 -30.01 32.69
C ALA A 32 -10.07 -30.14 33.49
N CYS A 33 -9.51 -29.05 33.96
CA CYS A 33 -8.61 -29.02 35.09
C CYS A 33 -9.44 -29.10 36.37
N SER A 34 -9.15 -30.06 37.22
CA SER A 34 -9.76 -30.33 38.52
C SER A 34 -9.82 -29.05 39.39
N GLY A 35 -11.09 -28.62 39.70
CA GLY A 35 -11.34 -27.37 40.40
C GLY A 35 -11.76 -27.57 41.82
N GLY A 36 -11.65 -26.48 42.56
CA GLY A 36 -12.53 -26.12 43.70
C GLY A 36 -13.79 -25.41 43.13
N PRO A 37 -14.75 -25.05 43.99
CA PRO A 37 -16.00 -24.41 43.56
C PRO A 37 -15.70 -23.05 42.93
N ASP A 38 -15.55 -23.04 41.61
CA ASP A 38 -15.42 -21.82 40.84
C ASP A 38 -16.78 -21.10 40.90
N GLY A 39 -16.86 -20.01 41.67
CA GLY A 39 -18.07 -19.22 41.75
C GLY A 39 -18.51 -18.70 40.37
N ALA A 40 -19.77 -18.36 40.21
CA ALA A 40 -20.39 -17.86 38.99
C ALA A 40 -19.67 -16.62 38.39
N ASP A 41 -18.83 -15.97 39.17
CA ASP A 41 -18.08 -14.74 38.80
C ASP A 41 -16.63 -15.00 38.34
N ALA A 42 -16.21 -16.27 38.23
CA ALA A 42 -14.88 -16.62 37.78
C ALA A 42 -14.76 -16.45 36.26
N VAL A 43 -13.68 -15.78 35.79
CA VAL A 43 -13.44 -15.59 34.35
C VAL A 43 -13.16 -16.94 33.66
N GLN A 44 -13.78 -17.13 32.52
CA GLN A 44 -13.50 -18.23 31.61
C GLN A 44 -12.84 -17.69 30.33
N LEU A 45 -11.65 -18.17 29.99
CA LEU A 45 -10.94 -17.83 28.77
C LEU A 45 -11.12 -18.94 27.73
N THR A 46 -11.54 -18.55 26.53
CA THR A 46 -11.57 -19.40 25.35
C THR A 46 -10.60 -18.90 24.28
N LEU A 47 -9.74 -19.78 23.78
CA LEU A 47 -8.84 -19.50 22.69
C LEU A 47 -9.34 -20.16 21.40
N SER A 48 -9.22 -19.47 20.28
CA SER A 48 -9.52 -19.97 18.94
C SER A 48 -8.41 -19.53 17.99
N PRO A 49 -7.86 -20.45 17.19
CA PRO A 49 -8.13 -21.88 17.21
C PRO A 49 -7.56 -22.55 18.47
N ALA A 50 -8.27 -23.56 19.00
CA ALA A 50 -7.77 -24.32 20.14
C ALA A 50 -6.73 -25.35 19.66
N GLY A 51 -5.53 -25.32 20.25
CA GLY A 51 -4.41 -26.20 19.88
C GLY A 51 -4.48 -27.61 20.50
N GLY A 52 -5.41 -27.85 21.41
CA GLY A 52 -5.49 -29.05 22.21
C GLY A 52 -6.24 -30.20 21.57
N GLY A 53 -5.58 -31.13 20.89
CA GLY A 53 -6.10 -32.44 20.61
C GLY A 53 -6.33 -32.82 19.16
N GLY A 54 -5.34 -33.41 18.52
CA GLY A 54 -5.55 -34.19 17.31
C GLY A 54 -5.18 -33.58 15.98
N GLY A 55 -4.00 -32.99 15.87
CA GLY A 55 -3.16 -33.28 14.71
C GLY A 55 -3.32 -32.49 13.43
N ALA A 56 -4.36 -31.73 13.16
CA ALA A 56 -4.43 -30.97 11.91
C ALA A 56 -3.76 -29.58 12.08
N ALA A 57 -2.74 -29.34 11.27
CA ALA A 57 -2.09 -28.02 11.23
C ALA A 57 -3.09 -26.93 10.77
N LEU A 58 -3.07 -25.78 11.43
CA LEU A 58 -4.00 -24.69 11.18
C LEU A 58 -3.65 -23.94 9.88
N ARG A 59 -4.65 -23.46 9.20
CA ARG A 59 -4.42 -22.61 8.02
C ARG A 59 -3.74 -21.30 8.46
N PRO A 60 -2.71 -20.82 7.71
CA PRO A 60 -2.01 -19.59 8.05
C PRO A 60 -2.92 -18.34 8.11
N ASP A 61 -3.99 -18.32 7.32
CA ASP A 61 -4.99 -17.24 7.29
C ASP A 61 -6.07 -17.34 8.38
N SER A 62 -5.95 -18.30 9.31
CA SER A 62 -6.82 -18.40 10.48
C SER A 62 -6.42 -17.40 11.55
N PRO A 63 -7.30 -16.49 12.00
CA PRO A 63 -6.95 -15.54 13.05
C PRO A 63 -6.89 -16.23 14.42
N ILE A 64 -6.00 -15.74 15.27
CA ILE A 64 -6.05 -16.06 16.70
C ILE A 64 -7.10 -15.17 17.35
N ALA A 65 -7.97 -15.73 18.18
CA ALA A 65 -8.93 -14.98 18.98
C ALA A 65 -8.93 -15.49 20.43
N VAL A 66 -9.05 -14.56 21.38
CA VAL A 66 -9.20 -14.81 22.80
C VAL A 66 -10.49 -14.15 23.26
N HIS A 67 -11.33 -14.91 23.96
CA HIS A 67 -12.57 -14.41 24.55
C HIS A 67 -12.55 -14.62 26.06
N ALA A 68 -12.90 -13.57 26.82
CA ALA A 68 -13.13 -13.64 28.25
C ALA A 68 -14.62 -13.57 28.55
N HIS A 69 -15.13 -14.59 29.24
CA HIS A 69 -16.47 -14.61 29.80
C HIS A 69 -16.37 -14.33 31.30
N GLN A 70 -17.25 -13.51 31.86
CA GLN A 70 -17.28 -13.11 33.29
C GLN A 70 -16.01 -12.38 33.75
N GLY A 71 -15.36 -11.62 32.88
CA GLY A 71 -14.17 -10.85 33.19
C GLY A 71 -13.62 -10.07 32.01
N THR A 72 -12.42 -9.50 32.17
CA THR A 72 -11.75 -8.67 31.16
C THR A 72 -10.33 -9.19 30.90
N ILE A 73 -9.92 -9.18 29.64
CA ILE A 73 -8.58 -9.52 29.21
C ILE A 73 -7.62 -8.42 29.65
N GLU A 74 -6.58 -8.80 30.37
CA GLU A 74 -5.49 -7.88 30.79
C GLU A 74 -4.37 -7.88 29.78
N ASN A 75 -3.95 -9.09 29.34
CA ASN A 75 -2.84 -9.25 28.42
C ASN A 75 -3.03 -10.48 27.53
N VAL A 76 -2.58 -10.38 26.30
CA VAL A 76 -2.41 -11.50 25.38
C VAL A 76 -1.03 -11.41 24.74
N THR A 77 -0.23 -12.43 24.90
CA THR A 77 1.08 -12.56 24.26
C THR A 77 1.05 -13.73 23.32
N VAL A 78 1.48 -13.49 22.08
CA VAL A 78 1.64 -14.56 21.07
C VAL A 78 3.11 -14.62 20.69
N SER A 79 3.74 -15.72 21.01
CA SER A 79 5.13 -16.02 20.68
C SER A 79 5.22 -17.10 19.60
N GLY A 80 6.30 -17.07 18.81
CA GLY A 80 6.49 -17.90 17.64
C GLY A 80 6.41 -17.10 16.35
N GLY A 81 6.87 -17.70 15.23
CA GLY A 81 7.06 -16.94 13.99
C GLY A 81 8.27 -15.99 14.02
N ALA A 82 8.47 -15.22 12.96
CA ALA A 82 9.63 -14.32 12.80
C ALA A 82 9.49 -12.99 13.54
N ALA A 83 8.28 -12.58 13.94
CA ALA A 83 8.02 -11.32 14.65
C ALA A 83 6.89 -11.51 15.69
N PRO A 84 6.89 -10.65 16.74
CA PRO A 84 5.76 -10.61 17.68
C PRO A 84 4.43 -10.34 16.95
N MET A 85 3.38 -11.06 17.36
CA MET A 85 2.04 -10.89 16.82
C MET A 85 1.33 -9.73 17.51
N GLU A 86 0.94 -8.72 16.75
CA GLU A 86 0.05 -7.66 17.22
C GLU A 86 -1.41 -8.14 17.19
N GLY A 87 -2.23 -7.62 18.09
CA GLY A 87 -3.66 -7.89 18.10
C GLY A 87 -4.48 -6.74 18.64
N ASP A 88 -5.76 -6.76 18.32
CA ASP A 88 -6.71 -5.73 18.68
C ASP A 88 -7.62 -6.20 19.80
N LEU A 89 -7.67 -5.41 20.86
CA LEU A 89 -8.56 -5.60 22.00
C LEU A 89 -9.81 -4.71 21.80
N ASN A 90 -11.02 -5.28 21.95
CA ASN A 90 -12.26 -4.52 21.87
C ASN A 90 -12.43 -3.59 23.07
N ALA A 91 -13.36 -2.62 22.98
CA ALA A 91 -13.51 -1.55 23.96
C ALA A 91 -13.84 -2.02 25.39
N ASP A 92 -14.58 -3.09 25.53
CA ASP A 92 -14.96 -3.72 26.80
C ASP A 92 -13.96 -4.76 27.30
N ARG A 93 -12.85 -4.94 26.54
CA ARG A 93 -11.74 -5.84 26.87
C ARG A 93 -12.15 -7.32 27.03
N THR A 94 -13.22 -7.72 26.38
CA THR A 94 -13.70 -9.12 26.44
C THR A 94 -13.22 -9.97 25.27
N ARG A 95 -12.71 -9.33 24.20
CA ARG A 95 -12.25 -9.99 22.98
C ARG A 95 -10.94 -9.40 22.51
N TRP A 96 -9.97 -10.28 22.25
CA TRP A 96 -8.74 -9.97 21.55
C TRP A 96 -8.67 -10.77 20.26
N ARG A 97 -8.10 -10.20 19.20
CA ARG A 97 -7.92 -10.89 17.92
C ARG A 97 -6.58 -10.48 17.32
N SER A 98 -5.85 -11.48 16.76
CA SER A 98 -4.63 -11.19 15.99
C SER A 98 -4.94 -10.28 14.81
N ARG A 99 -4.07 -9.30 14.61
CA ARG A 99 -4.19 -8.31 13.55
C ARG A 99 -3.71 -8.85 12.20
N TRP A 100 -2.69 -9.67 12.25
CA TRP A 100 -2.05 -10.25 11.08
C TRP A 100 -2.29 -11.75 11.00
N THR A 101 -2.05 -12.30 9.80
CA THR A 101 -2.05 -13.73 9.53
C THR A 101 -0.83 -14.40 10.14
N LEU A 102 -0.85 -15.72 10.21
CA LEU A 102 0.20 -16.55 10.80
C LEU A 102 1.22 -16.96 9.74
N GLU A 103 2.47 -17.09 10.13
CA GLU A 103 3.51 -17.58 9.25
C GLU A 103 3.30 -19.08 8.94
N PRO A 104 3.37 -19.49 7.66
CA PRO A 104 3.19 -20.89 7.29
C PRO A 104 4.27 -21.81 7.89
N GLY A 105 3.84 -22.94 8.45
CA GLY A 105 4.73 -23.96 9.02
C GLY A 105 5.38 -23.56 10.35
N ALA A 106 4.93 -22.46 10.98
CA ALA A 106 5.42 -22.00 12.27
C ALA A 106 4.61 -22.56 13.43
N THR A 107 5.24 -22.66 14.61
CA THR A 107 4.58 -23.01 15.86
C THR A 107 4.40 -21.77 16.71
N TYR A 108 3.20 -21.57 17.22
CA TYR A 108 2.80 -20.46 18.07
C TYR A 108 2.43 -20.92 19.47
N THR A 109 2.76 -20.10 20.47
CA THR A 109 2.27 -20.23 21.83
C THR A 109 1.50 -18.95 22.17
N VAL A 110 0.29 -19.10 22.68
CA VAL A 110 -0.59 -17.99 23.07
C VAL A 110 -0.76 -18.04 24.59
N ASP A 111 -0.36 -16.99 25.26
CA ASP A 111 -0.58 -16.79 26.68
C ASP A 111 -1.59 -15.66 26.88
N ALA A 112 -2.75 -15.98 27.45
CA ALA A 112 -3.82 -15.03 27.69
C ALA A 112 -4.13 -14.94 29.18
N THR A 113 -4.12 -13.72 29.72
CA THR A 113 -4.40 -13.42 31.12
C THR A 113 -5.63 -12.51 31.20
N ALA A 114 -6.56 -12.86 32.09
CA ALA A 114 -7.76 -12.09 32.35
C ALA A 114 -8.07 -12.01 33.86
N ILE A 115 -8.79 -10.97 34.25
CA ILE A 115 -9.29 -10.79 35.60
C ILE A 115 -10.80 -11.03 35.64
N GLY A 116 -11.26 -11.86 36.56
CA GLY A 116 -12.66 -12.16 36.78
C GLY A 116 -13.40 -11.06 37.55
N LYS A 117 -14.73 -11.14 37.55
CA LYS A 117 -15.55 -10.29 38.44
C LYS A 117 -15.28 -10.54 39.91
N ASP A 118 -14.76 -11.73 40.23
CA ASP A 118 -14.26 -12.11 41.54
C ASP A 118 -12.93 -11.47 41.92
N GLY A 119 -12.34 -10.64 41.05
CA GLY A 119 -11.05 -9.97 41.24
C GLY A 119 -9.83 -10.89 41.13
N ARG A 120 -10.02 -12.15 40.72
CA ARG A 120 -8.93 -13.12 40.56
C ARG A 120 -8.43 -13.15 39.15
N THR A 121 -7.11 -13.24 38.99
CA THR A 121 -6.45 -13.39 37.70
C THR A 121 -6.37 -14.86 37.31
N ARG A 122 -6.66 -15.15 36.04
CA ARG A 122 -6.48 -16.46 35.43
C ARG A 122 -5.68 -16.36 34.16
N THR A 123 -4.78 -17.33 33.91
CA THR A 123 -3.97 -17.41 32.70
C THR A 123 -4.23 -18.75 32.02
N VAL A 124 -4.35 -18.70 30.70
CA VAL A 124 -4.46 -19.89 29.84
C VAL A 124 -3.36 -19.82 28.78
N THR A 125 -2.65 -20.94 28.62
CA THR A 125 -1.62 -21.11 27.57
C THR A 125 -2.08 -22.17 26.60
N ASP A 126 -1.96 -21.88 25.29
CA ASP A 126 -2.22 -22.85 24.23
C ASP A 126 -1.13 -22.84 23.19
N ARG A 127 -0.92 -23.97 22.51
CA ARG A 127 0.11 -24.14 21.49
C ARG A 127 -0.42 -24.84 20.26
N PHE A 128 -0.10 -24.30 19.07
CA PHE A 128 -0.48 -24.89 17.80
C PHE A 128 0.56 -24.64 16.71
N THR A 129 0.44 -25.39 15.61
CA THR A 129 1.30 -25.27 14.43
C THR A 129 0.47 -24.96 13.20
N THR A 130 0.95 -24.06 12.34
CA THR A 130 0.32 -23.72 11.07
C THR A 130 0.74 -24.69 9.97
N ALA A 131 -0.12 -24.88 8.99
CA ALA A 131 0.16 -25.68 7.81
C ALA A 131 1.28 -25.07 6.97
N LYS A 132 2.13 -25.92 6.41
CA LYS A 132 3.05 -25.52 5.35
C LYS A 132 2.27 -25.21 4.07
N VAL A 133 2.69 -24.23 3.30
CA VAL A 133 2.09 -23.87 2.01
C VAL A 133 2.99 -24.32 0.87
N ALA A 134 2.39 -24.86 -0.18
CA ALA A 134 3.14 -25.34 -1.35
C ALA A 134 3.50 -24.22 -2.33
N GLN A 135 2.70 -23.16 -2.37
CA GLN A 135 2.88 -22.07 -3.32
C GLN A 135 2.84 -20.72 -2.61
N THR A 136 3.79 -19.88 -2.97
CA THR A 136 3.87 -18.51 -2.44
C THR A 136 3.80 -17.46 -3.53
N ASN A 137 3.25 -16.29 -3.17
CA ASN A 137 3.28 -15.07 -3.96
C ASN A 137 4.35 -14.15 -3.38
N ALA A 138 5.38 -13.88 -4.15
CA ALA A 138 6.45 -13.00 -3.75
C ALA A 138 6.11 -11.54 -4.09
N VAL A 139 6.62 -10.62 -3.28
CA VAL A 139 6.42 -9.18 -3.40
C VAL A 139 7.74 -8.49 -3.71
N LYS A 140 7.71 -7.57 -4.68
CA LYS A 140 8.76 -6.60 -4.96
C LYS A 140 8.19 -5.20 -4.76
N ILE A 141 8.85 -4.39 -3.96
CA ILE A 141 8.55 -2.95 -3.88
C ILE A 141 9.41 -2.28 -4.95
N GLU A 142 8.76 -1.62 -5.92
CA GLU A 142 9.43 -0.94 -7.01
C GLU A 142 9.88 0.45 -6.59
N ALA A 143 9.00 1.17 -5.91
CA ALA A 143 9.27 2.51 -5.40
C ALA A 143 8.51 2.75 -4.09
N PRO A 144 9.09 3.54 -3.17
CA PRO A 144 10.48 4.00 -3.13
C PRO A 144 11.45 2.89 -2.67
N PHE A 145 12.76 3.16 -2.71
CA PHE A 145 13.76 2.28 -2.13
C PHE A 145 13.88 2.51 -0.61
N SER A 146 14.38 1.51 0.09
CA SER A 146 14.62 1.63 1.54
C SER A 146 15.66 2.71 1.83
N ARG A 147 15.37 3.57 2.82
CA ARG A 147 16.20 4.72 3.25
C ARG A 147 16.38 5.81 2.18
N GLU A 148 15.59 5.78 1.12
CA GLU A 148 15.60 6.82 0.09
C GLU A 148 15.00 8.12 0.62
N THR A 149 15.51 9.27 0.16
CA THR A 149 14.83 10.56 0.29
C THR A 149 14.19 10.90 -1.05
N VAL A 150 12.88 11.10 -1.05
CA VAL A 150 12.05 11.21 -2.25
C VAL A 150 11.22 12.49 -2.28
N GLY A 151 10.69 12.84 -3.43
CA GLY A 151 9.81 13.98 -3.63
C GLY A 151 8.41 13.78 -3.03
N VAL A 152 7.69 14.89 -2.89
CA VAL A 152 6.36 14.93 -2.24
C VAL A 152 5.27 14.18 -3.01
N GLY A 153 5.45 13.89 -4.29
CA GLY A 153 4.50 13.12 -5.10
C GLY A 153 4.72 11.61 -5.07
N MET A 154 5.77 11.10 -4.40
CA MET A 154 6.18 9.69 -4.44
C MET A 154 5.05 8.74 -4.05
N PRO A 155 4.65 7.79 -4.92
CA PRO A 155 3.77 6.69 -4.58
C PRO A 155 4.55 5.56 -3.89
N ILE A 156 3.83 4.60 -3.28
CA ILE A 156 4.39 3.29 -2.93
C ILE A 156 3.87 2.28 -3.94
N ILE A 157 4.76 1.66 -4.72
CA ILE A 157 4.41 0.73 -5.80
C ILE A 157 4.84 -0.67 -5.40
N VAL A 158 3.88 -1.59 -5.39
CA VAL A 158 4.08 -2.98 -4.95
C VAL A 158 3.66 -3.93 -6.05
N HIS A 159 4.59 -4.77 -6.50
CA HIS A 159 4.36 -5.81 -7.50
C HIS A 159 4.34 -7.20 -6.89
N PHE A 160 3.43 -8.02 -7.38
CA PHE A 160 3.30 -9.44 -7.07
C PHE A 160 3.79 -10.28 -8.26
N ASN A 161 4.54 -11.35 -7.98
CA ASN A 161 4.99 -12.24 -9.05
C ASN A 161 3.86 -13.11 -9.64
N ARG A 162 2.73 -13.24 -8.94
CA ARG A 162 1.52 -13.95 -9.35
C ARG A 162 0.29 -13.05 -9.24
N ALA A 163 -0.75 -13.33 -10.04
CA ALA A 163 -2.04 -12.66 -9.95
C ALA A 163 -2.63 -12.77 -8.54
N VAL A 164 -3.15 -11.65 -8.02
CA VAL A 164 -3.84 -11.57 -6.74
C VAL A 164 -5.35 -11.60 -6.97
N GLN A 165 -5.99 -12.67 -6.52
CA GLN A 165 -7.44 -12.85 -6.59
C GLN A 165 -8.13 -12.27 -5.35
N ASP A 166 -7.57 -12.51 -4.16
CA ASP A 166 -8.07 -11.95 -2.89
C ASP A 166 -7.38 -10.61 -2.58
N ARG A 167 -7.69 -9.60 -3.39
CA ARG A 167 -7.12 -8.24 -3.25
C ARG A 167 -7.47 -7.60 -1.91
N ARG A 168 -8.67 -7.92 -1.37
CA ARG A 168 -9.12 -7.36 -0.09
C ARG A 168 -8.24 -7.85 1.06
N ALA A 169 -7.95 -9.16 1.13
CA ALA A 169 -7.08 -9.73 2.15
C ALA A 169 -5.66 -9.14 2.06
N VAL A 170 -5.16 -8.94 0.83
CA VAL A 170 -3.86 -8.31 0.60
C VAL A 170 -3.87 -6.86 1.06
N GLU A 171 -4.82 -6.00 0.64
CA GLU A 171 -4.87 -4.59 1.07
C GLU A 171 -4.96 -4.44 2.59
N GLN A 172 -5.69 -5.32 3.28
CA GLN A 172 -5.79 -5.32 4.74
C GLN A 172 -4.44 -5.58 5.43
N ALA A 173 -3.53 -6.26 4.74
CA ALA A 173 -2.19 -6.58 5.23
C ALA A 173 -1.11 -5.55 4.84
N LEU A 174 -1.49 -4.51 4.09
CA LEU A 174 -0.58 -3.42 3.70
C LEU A 174 -0.78 -2.22 4.63
N GLU A 175 0.25 -1.86 5.37
CA GLU A 175 0.23 -0.77 6.32
C GLU A 175 1.20 0.33 5.94
N VAL A 176 0.72 1.59 5.93
CA VAL A 176 1.55 2.78 5.75
C VAL A 176 1.40 3.65 6.98
N ARG A 177 2.52 4.01 7.60
CA ARG A 177 2.58 4.92 8.75
C ARG A 177 3.47 6.11 8.43
N SER A 178 3.14 7.29 8.96
CA SER A 178 3.98 8.49 8.82
C SER A 178 3.92 9.37 10.07
N ASP A 179 5.01 10.09 10.35
CA ASP A 179 5.08 11.03 11.48
C ASP A 179 4.19 12.26 11.28
N LYS A 180 3.88 12.62 10.04
CA LYS A 180 2.85 13.60 9.68
C LYS A 180 1.71 12.84 9.02
N THR A 181 0.64 12.62 9.77
CA THR A 181 -0.51 11.84 9.32
C THR A 181 -1.16 12.42 8.06
N VAL A 182 -1.43 11.57 7.09
CA VAL A 182 -2.16 11.88 5.88
C VAL A 182 -3.27 10.86 5.63
N GLU A 183 -4.26 11.25 4.84
CA GLU A 183 -5.22 10.36 4.21
C GLU A 183 -4.63 9.84 2.90
N GLY A 184 -4.67 8.53 2.66
CA GLY A 184 -4.21 7.90 1.44
C GLY A 184 -5.10 6.73 1.04
N ALA A 185 -4.86 6.16 -0.13
CA ALA A 185 -5.59 4.97 -0.58
C ALA A 185 -4.74 4.12 -1.50
N TRP A 186 -5.02 2.82 -1.48
CA TRP A 186 -4.51 1.86 -2.44
C TRP A 186 -5.33 1.89 -3.72
N ARG A 187 -4.70 1.56 -4.85
CA ARG A 187 -5.36 1.31 -6.13
C ARG A 187 -4.67 0.17 -6.85
N TRP A 188 -5.44 -0.77 -7.39
CA TRP A 188 -4.94 -1.86 -8.22
C TRP A 188 -4.84 -1.45 -9.68
N PHE A 189 -3.71 -1.83 -10.30
CA PHE A 189 -3.47 -1.78 -11.73
C PHE A 189 -3.25 -3.23 -12.21
N GLY A 190 -4.15 -3.71 -13.06
CA GLY A 190 -4.18 -5.14 -13.39
C GLY A 190 -4.38 -6.02 -12.15
N ASP A 191 -3.79 -7.21 -12.16
CA ASP A 191 -3.93 -8.22 -11.10
C ASP A 191 -2.65 -8.46 -10.28
N LYS A 192 -1.57 -7.73 -10.59
CA LYS A 192 -0.24 -7.92 -9.97
C LYS A 192 0.36 -6.65 -9.37
N GLU A 193 -0.26 -5.51 -9.57
CA GLU A 193 0.27 -4.25 -9.05
C GLU A 193 -0.74 -3.56 -8.17
N VAL A 194 -0.28 -3.06 -7.02
CA VAL A 194 -1.06 -2.16 -6.16
C VAL A 194 -0.21 -0.96 -5.77
N VAL A 195 -0.81 0.23 -5.88
CA VAL A 195 -0.14 1.51 -5.68
C VAL A 195 -0.85 2.28 -4.58
N PHE A 196 -0.07 2.80 -3.63
CA PHE A 196 -0.56 3.75 -2.63
C PHE A 196 -0.12 5.16 -2.99
N ARG A 197 -1.04 6.10 -2.89
CA ARG A 197 -0.71 7.52 -2.79
C ARG A 197 -1.58 8.25 -1.77
N PRO A 198 -1.06 9.32 -1.15
CA PRO A 198 -1.90 10.20 -0.33
C PRO A 198 -2.92 10.95 -1.21
N ARG A 199 -3.93 11.50 -0.54
CA ARG A 199 -4.96 12.32 -1.21
C ARG A 199 -4.39 13.59 -1.83
N GLN A 200 -3.45 14.21 -1.13
CA GLN A 200 -2.63 15.34 -1.58
C GLN A 200 -1.17 14.91 -1.52
N TYR A 201 -0.25 15.68 -2.09
CA TYR A 201 1.17 15.41 -1.95
C TYR A 201 1.56 15.25 -0.48
N TRP A 202 2.54 14.39 -0.23
CA TRP A 202 3.09 14.22 1.11
C TRP A 202 3.53 15.57 1.68
N PRO A 203 3.33 15.83 2.97
CA PRO A 203 3.98 16.96 3.64
C PRO A 203 5.51 16.82 3.53
N ALA A 204 6.20 17.89 3.22
CA ALA A 204 7.66 17.90 3.17
C ALA A 204 8.25 17.48 4.53
N GLN A 205 9.46 16.89 4.52
CA GLN A 205 10.19 16.45 5.69
C GLN A 205 9.38 15.47 6.58
N THR A 206 8.75 14.48 5.94
CA THR A 206 7.98 13.41 6.59
C THR A 206 8.74 12.10 6.55
N ASN A 207 8.81 11.38 7.67
CA ASN A 207 9.29 10.00 7.69
C ASN A 207 8.09 9.06 7.47
N VAL A 208 8.26 8.11 6.56
CA VAL A 208 7.22 7.15 6.19
C VAL A 208 7.77 5.73 6.35
N THR A 209 6.96 4.85 6.92
CA THR A 209 7.22 3.41 6.95
C THR A 209 6.10 2.69 6.21
N PHE A 210 6.47 1.72 5.40
CA PHE A 210 5.58 0.78 4.75
C PHE A 210 5.88 -0.63 5.25
N GLN A 211 4.84 -1.35 5.62
CA GLN A 211 4.90 -2.75 6.06
C GLN A 211 3.86 -3.56 5.29
N ALA A 212 4.32 -4.63 4.66
CA ALA A 212 3.49 -5.63 4.02
C ALA A 212 3.50 -6.90 4.87
N HIS A 213 2.45 -7.10 5.66
CA HIS A 213 2.26 -8.24 6.56
C HIS A 213 1.67 -9.44 5.80
N LEU A 214 2.37 -9.85 4.73
CA LEU A 214 1.84 -10.80 3.75
C LEU A 214 2.11 -12.27 4.06
N SER A 215 2.98 -12.57 5.04
CA SER A 215 3.23 -13.96 5.43
C SER A 215 1.93 -14.63 5.87
N GLY A 216 1.53 -15.69 5.15
CA GLY A 216 0.29 -16.42 5.42
C GLY A 216 -1.01 -15.76 4.93
N VAL A 217 -0.95 -14.59 4.30
CA VAL A 217 -2.12 -13.99 3.62
C VAL A 217 -2.43 -14.80 2.36
N ARG A 218 -3.65 -15.28 2.25
CA ARG A 218 -4.12 -15.97 1.04
C ARG A 218 -4.31 -14.94 -0.08
N THR A 219 -3.57 -15.11 -1.18
CA THR A 219 -3.62 -14.22 -2.35
C THR A 219 -4.54 -14.75 -3.45
N GLY A 220 -4.92 -16.04 -3.38
CA GLY A 220 -5.86 -16.69 -4.29
C GLY A 220 -5.69 -18.20 -4.28
N GLY A 221 -6.78 -18.98 -4.27
CA GLY A 221 -6.73 -20.44 -4.17
C GLY A 221 -5.90 -20.90 -2.95
N ASP A 222 -4.89 -21.75 -3.19
CA ASP A 222 -3.95 -22.23 -2.17
C ASP A 222 -2.58 -21.51 -2.26
N VAL A 223 -2.57 -20.31 -2.83
CA VAL A 223 -1.38 -19.46 -2.91
C VAL A 223 -1.39 -18.43 -1.78
N TYR A 224 -0.31 -18.35 -1.03
CA TYR A 224 -0.17 -17.47 0.13
C TYR A 224 1.01 -16.50 -0.05
N GLY A 225 0.98 -15.36 0.61
CA GLY A 225 2.14 -14.49 0.73
C GLY A 225 3.30 -15.21 1.43
N GLY A 226 4.51 -15.09 0.88
CA GLY A 226 5.64 -15.89 1.34
C GLY A 226 6.33 -15.33 2.58
N LYS A 227 6.40 -14.00 2.70
CA LYS A 227 7.08 -13.30 3.81
C LYS A 227 6.55 -11.90 4.02
N ASN A 228 6.77 -11.38 5.22
CA ASN A 228 6.58 -9.97 5.51
C ASN A 228 7.72 -9.14 4.93
N THR A 229 7.42 -7.92 4.51
CA THR A 229 8.40 -6.99 3.95
C THR A 229 8.16 -5.61 4.52
N ALA A 230 9.22 -4.90 4.89
CA ALA A 230 9.12 -3.54 5.41
C ALA A 230 10.19 -2.65 4.79
N LEU A 231 9.89 -1.38 4.63
CA LEU A 231 10.85 -0.34 4.29
C LEU A 231 10.48 0.98 4.97
N GLY A 232 11.51 1.80 5.22
CA GLY A 232 11.36 3.19 5.63
C GLY A 232 11.99 4.11 4.61
N PHE A 233 11.37 5.28 4.38
CA PHE A 233 11.88 6.32 3.49
C PHE A 233 11.53 7.71 4.03
N LYS A 234 12.14 8.74 3.48
CA LYS A 234 11.91 10.12 3.88
C LYS A 234 11.38 10.94 2.69
N ILE A 235 10.38 11.75 2.94
CA ILE A 235 9.98 12.82 2.03
C ILE A 235 10.94 13.99 2.25
N GLY A 236 11.57 14.47 1.18
CA GLY A 236 12.47 15.63 1.23
C GLY A 236 11.74 16.96 1.26
N ASP A 237 12.40 17.98 0.73
CA ASP A 237 11.76 19.27 0.48
C ASP A 237 10.68 19.14 -0.61
N SER A 238 9.69 20.01 -0.55
CA SER A 238 8.65 20.05 -1.59
C SER A 238 9.19 20.77 -2.82
N HIS A 239 9.59 20.00 -3.84
CA HIS A 239 9.92 20.51 -5.16
C HIS A 239 8.73 20.31 -6.09
N VAL A 240 8.13 21.40 -6.56
CA VAL A 240 6.98 21.35 -7.48
C VAL A 240 7.27 22.24 -8.68
N SER A 241 7.28 21.65 -9.87
CA SER A 241 7.52 22.32 -11.12
C SER A 241 6.26 22.39 -11.96
N THR A 242 6.06 23.51 -12.68
CA THR A 242 4.98 23.68 -13.65
C THR A 242 5.56 24.23 -14.94
N ALA A 243 5.45 23.49 -16.03
CA ALA A 243 5.90 23.85 -17.37
C ALA A 243 4.68 24.11 -18.28
N GLY A 244 4.62 25.31 -18.87
CA GLY A 244 3.52 25.69 -19.76
C GLY A 244 3.96 25.71 -21.22
N GLU A 245 3.17 25.10 -22.11
CA GLU A 245 3.42 25.07 -23.56
C GLU A 245 3.49 26.48 -24.14
N ASP A 246 2.44 27.28 -23.91
CA ASP A 246 2.34 28.65 -24.47
C ASP A 246 3.29 29.63 -23.82
N SER A 247 3.61 29.42 -22.54
CA SER A 247 4.50 30.31 -21.80
C SER A 247 5.98 30.08 -22.10
N HIS A 248 6.33 28.91 -22.64
CA HIS A 248 7.69 28.43 -22.84
C HIS A 248 8.57 28.56 -21.59
N LYS A 249 7.97 28.35 -20.41
CA LYS A 249 8.64 28.50 -19.12
C LYS A 249 8.25 27.38 -18.16
N MET A 250 9.22 26.95 -17.38
CA MET A 250 8.99 26.09 -16.22
C MET A 250 9.25 26.90 -14.93
N VAL A 251 8.23 27.00 -14.09
CA VAL A 251 8.33 27.61 -12.75
C VAL A 251 8.58 26.52 -11.73
N VAL A 252 9.68 26.59 -11.02
CA VAL A 252 10.04 25.66 -9.93
C VAL A 252 9.80 26.34 -8.59
N LYS A 253 9.01 25.70 -7.74
CA LYS A 253 8.79 26.10 -6.35
C LYS A 253 9.47 25.10 -5.41
N ILE A 254 10.13 25.62 -4.38
CA ILE A 254 10.70 24.84 -3.28
C ILE A 254 10.01 25.27 -1.99
N ASN A 255 9.39 24.34 -1.29
CA ASN A 255 8.61 24.58 -0.07
C ASN A 255 7.61 25.75 -0.24
N GLY A 256 6.89 25.73 -1.38
CA GLY A 256 5.87 26.72 -1.74
C GLY A 256 6.40 28.04 -2.28
N ARG A 257 7.70 28.35 -2.17
CA ARG A 257 8.31 29.60 -2.66
C ARG A 257 8.90 29.39 -4.04
N LYS A 258 8.69 30.36 -4.93
CA LYS A 258 9.30 30.37 -6.27
C LYS A 258 10.82 30.44 -6.14
N ALA A 259 11.50 29.35 -6.54
CA ALA A 259 12.95 29.25 -6.53
C ALA A 259 13.57 29.68 -7.87
N ARG A 260 12.93 29.30 -8.99
CA ARG A 260 13.45 29.62 -10.33
C ARG A 260 12.33 29.65 -11.36
N THR A 261 12.49 30.48 -12.38
CA THR A 261 11.75 30.42 -13.64
C THR A 261 12.76 30.07 -14.73
N ILE A 262 12.53 28.97 -15.43
CA ILE A 262 13.45 28.40 -16.42
C ILE A 262 12.82 28.54 -17.80
N PRO A 263 13.46 29.22 -18.77
CA PRO A 263 13.05 29.16 -20.17
C PRO A 263 13.11 27.70 -20.68
N THR A 264 12.05 27.23 -21.33
CA THR A 264 11.92 25.87 -21.84
C THR A 264 11.57 25.85 -23.32
N SER A 265 11.87 24.74 -23.98
CA SER A 265 11.34 24.39 -25.28
C SER A 265 10.85 22.95 -25.20
N MET A 266 9.56 22.74 -25.37
CA MET A 266 8.91 21.43 -25.25
C MET A 266 8.68 20.81 -26.63
N GLY A 267 7.89 19.75 -26.71
CA GLY A 267 7.53 19.07 -27.95
C GLY A 267 6.92 20.02 -28.96
N ARG A 268 7.37 19.95 -30.22
CA ARG A 268 6.94 20.85 -31.31
C ARG A 268 5.50 20.66 -31.75
N GLY A 269 4.79 19.65 -31.21
CA GLY A 269 3.43 19.33 -31.61
C GLY A 269 3.31 18.74 -33.02
N GLY A 270 2.12 18.83 -33.62
CA GLY A 270 1.83 18.35 -34.95
C GLY A 270 1.62 16.83 -35.10
N ALA A 271 2.16 16.03 -34.16
CA ALA A 271 1.92 14.59 -34.07
C ALA A 271 2.03 14.14 -32.61
N ARG A 272 1.28 13.09 -32.25
CA ARG A 272 1.28 12.53 -30.88
C ARG A 272 2.69 12.27 -30.33
N MET A 273 3.57 11.71 -31.18
CA MET A 273 4.95 11.38 -30.80
C MET A 273 5.85 12.60 -30.57
N PHE A 274 5.44 13.79 -31.03
CA PHE A 274 6.19 15.03 -30.89
C PHE A 274 5.55 16.00 -29.88
N THR A 275 4.53 15.54 -29.18
CA THR A 275 3.81 16.36 -28.20
C THR A 275 4.19 15.90 -26.79
N THR A 276 4.70 16.80 -25.96
CA THR A 276 4.92 16.57 -24.54
C THR A 276 3.58 16.24 -23.87
N THR A 277 3.52 15.19 -23.06
CA THR A 277 2.28 14.79 -22.39
C THR A 277 1.82 15.82 -21.36
N ASN A 278 0.51 16.11 -21.37
CA ASN A 278 -0.15 17.08 -20.49
C ASN A 278 -0.48 16.45 -19.15
N GLY A 279 -0.23 17.17 -18.04
CA GLY A 279 -0.64 16.72 -16.72
C GLY A 279 0.51 16.55 -15.73
N VAL A 280 0.28 15.80 -14.66
CA VAL A 280 1.21 15.66 -13.54
C VAL A 280 2.12 14.46 -13.76
N HIS A 281 3.34 14.72 -14.12
CA HIS A 281 4.44 13.76 -14.13
C HIS A 281 5.12 13.73 -12.77
N LEU A 282 5.83 12.63 -12.50
CA LEU A 282 6.80 12.56 -11.41
C LEU A 282 8.19 12.34 -11.98
N THR A 283 9.18 12.98 -11.37
CA THR A 283 10.58 12.66 -11.67
C THR A 283 10.88 11.21 -11.28
N MET A 284 11.47 10.46 -12.17
CA MET A 284 11.77 9.03 -12.00
C MET A 284 13.27 8.80 -11.84
N ASP A 285 13.97 8.54 -12.91
CA ASP A 285 15.40 8.27 -12.92
C ASP A 285 16.21 9.49 -13.36
N LYS A 286 17.50 9.50 -13.00
CA LYS A 286 18.44 10.57 -13.32
C LYS A 286 19.64 9.98 -14.02
N GLN A 287 19.94 10.45 -15.22
CA GLN A 287 21.00 9.95 -16.08
C GLN A 287 21.92 11.07 -16.55
N ASP A 288 23.24 10.81 -16.53
CA ASP A 288 24.24 11.80 -16.93
C ASP A 288 25.59 11.14 -17.30
N PRO A 289 25.88 10.93 -18.59
CA PRO A 289 25.02 11.12 -19.74
C PRO A 289 24.02 10.00 -20.01
N THR A 290 23.11 10.23 -20.96
CA THR A 290 22.27 9.16 -21.54
C THR A 290 22.15 9.33 -23.06
N VAL A 291 21.87 8.24 -23.79
CA VAL A 291 21.64 8.30 -25.23
C VAL A 291 20.15 8.22 -25.51
N MET A 292 19.64 9.26 -26.16
CA MET A 292 18.26 9.30 -26.64
C MET A 292 18.23 8.95 -28.13
N THR A 293 17.35 8.04 -28.52
CA THR A 293 17.19 7.63 -29.93
C THR A 293 15.74 7.74 -30.34
N SER A 294 15.48 7.90 -31.64
CA SER A 294 14.13 7.80 -32.20
C SER A 294 13.57 6.37 -32.26
N GLY A 295 14.30 5.37 -31.77
CA GLY A 295 13.88 3.97 -31.75
C GLY A 295 12.56 3.74 -31.03
N TRP A 296 12.29 4.48 -29.94
CA TRP A 296 11.02 4.42 -29.20
C TRP A 296 9.79 4.85 -30.05
N MET A 297 10.02 5.66 -31.11
CA MET A 297 9.00 6.05 -32.07
C MET A 297 8.86 5.05 -33.26
N GLY A 298 9.57 3.92 -33.23
CA GLY A 298 9.63 2.98 -34.34
C GLY A 298 10.56 3.41 -35.48
N VAL A 299 11.33 4.49 -35.31
CA VAL A 299 12.27 5.01 -36.33
C VAL A 299 13.66 4.49 -35.99
N GLY A 300 14.08 3.42 -36.66
CA GLY A 300 15.39 2.77 -36.43
C GLY A 300 16.52 3.36 -37.28
N PRO A 301 17.77 2.90 -37.03
CA PRO A 301 18.94 3.31 -37.80
C PRO A 301 18.74 3.13 -39.31
N GLY A 302 19.15 4.13 -40.10
CA GLY A 302 19.00 4.13 -41.57
C GLY A 302 17.65 4.63 -42.08
N SER A 303 16.65 4.87 -41.22
CA SER A 303 15.36 5.45 -41.57
C SER A 303 15.41 6.98 -41.58
N ALA A 304 14.63 7.60 -42.46
CA ALA A 304 14.46 9.06 -42.43
C ALA A 304 13.86 9.50 -41.09
N GLY A 305 14.48 10.49 -40.43
CA GLY A 305 14.08 10.96 -39.12
C GLY A 305 14.72 10.19 -37.94
N TYR A 306 15.61 9.22 -38.23
CA TYR A 306 16.42 8.61 -37.16
C TYR A 306 17.36 9.65 -36.55
N TYR A 307 17.39 9.66 -35.21
CA TYR A 307 18.43 10.36 -34.46
C TYR A 307 18.99 9.48 -33.32
N SER A 308 20.22 9.73 -32.98
CA SER A 308 20.87 9.22 -31.78
C SER A 308 21.66 10.37 -31.18
N LEU A 309 21.28 10.79 -29.98
CA LEU A 309 21.80 12.00 -29.35
C LEU A 309 22.19 11.73 -27.91
N THR A 310 23.45 12.02 -27.58
CA THR A 310 23.90 12.01 -26.19
C THR A 310 23.45 13.29 -25.50
N VAL A 311 22.68 13.14 -24.43
CA VAL A 311 22.20 14.25 -23.59
C VAL A 311 22.75 14.13 -22.17
N TYR A 312 22.81 15.27 -21.49
CA TYR A 312 23.38 15.37 -20.15
C TYR A 312 22.33 15.91 -19.17
N LYS A 313 22.53 15.58 -17.90
CA LYS A 313 21.65 16.06 -16.82
C LYS A 313 20.18 15.78 -17.12
N ALA A 314 19.90 14.54 -17.54
CA ALA A 314 18.57 14.08 -17.91
C ALA A 314 17.83 13.57 -16.68
N VAL A 315 16.64 14.12 -16.43
CA VAL A 315 15.69 13.68 -15.39
C VAL A 315 14.46 13.13 -16.10
N GLN A 316 14.23 11.83 -16.00
CA GLN A 316 13.11 11.14 -16.63
C GLN A 316 11.80 11.53 -15.94
N ILE A 317 10.74 11.74 -16.73
CA ILE A 317 9.41 12.10 -16.24
C ILE A 317 8.28 11.22 -16.82
N SER A 318 8.57 10.34 -17.78
CA SER A 318 7.61 9.35 -18.30
C SER A 318 8.33 8.13 -18.89
N ASP A 319 7.62 7.01 -19.00
CA ASP A 319 8.12 5.80 -19.67
C ASP A 319 8.13 5.94 -21.17
N SER A 320 7.34 6.86 -21.73
CA SER A 320 7.39 7.20 -23.15
C SER A 320 8.63 8.00 -23.56
N GLY A 321 9.61 8.15 -22.64
CA GLY A 321 10.91 8.74 -22.94
C GLY A 321 10.95 10.26 -22.88
N GLU A 322 10.10 10.88 -22.10
CA GLU A 322 10.15 12.31 -21.87
C GLU A 322 11.07 12.63 -20.68
N TYR A 323 11.93 13.60 -20.87
CA TYR A 323 12.93 14.05 -19.90
C TYR A 323 12.95 15.57 -19.78
N VAL A 324 13.34 16.06 -18.62
CA VAL A 324 13.88 17.42 -18.46
C VAL A 324 15.38 17.30 -18.55
N HIS A 325 16.02 17.93 -19.58
CA HIS A 325 17.45 17.72 -19.83
C HIS A 325 18.16 18.94 -20.41
N SER A 326 19.50 18.90 -20.39
CA SER A 326 20.36 19.88 -21.05
C SER A 326 20.22 19.79 -22.58
N ALA A 327 19.87 20.90 -23.22
CA ALA A 327 19.74 21.01 -24.67
C ALA A 327 20.41 22.28 -25.20
N PRO A 328 21.77 22.30 -25.27
CA PRO A 328 22.52 23.50 -25.73
C PRO A 328 22.18 23.90 -27.18
N TRP A 329 21.77 22.95 -28.03
CA TRP A 329 21.40 23.20 -29.42
C TRP A 329 20.08 23.98 -29.61
N SER A 330 19.23 24.04 -28.59
CA SER A 330 17.93 24.71 -28.66
C SER A 330 17.82 25.92 -27.73
N VAL A 331 18.94 26.44 -27.21
CA VAL A 331 18.93 27.60 -26.30
C VAL A 331 18.25 28.82 -26.91
N GLY A 332 18.39 29.02 -28.24
CA GLY A 332 17.72 30.14 -28.94
C GLY A 332 16.19 30.03 -29.02
N ALA A 333 15.64 28.81 -28.94
CA ALA A 333 14.20 28.52 -28.91
C ALA A 333 13.63 28.50 -27.48
N GLN A 334 14.46 28.26 -26.47
CA GLN A 334 14.00 28.17 -25.08
C GLN A 334 13.47 29.54 -24.61
N GLY A 335 12.22 29.54 -24.20
CA GLY A 335 11.48 30.71 -23.77
C GLY A 335 10.62 31.37 -24.87
N SER A 336 10.63 30.83 -26.10
CA SER A 336 9.92 31.41 -27.24
C SER A 336 9.29 30.42 -28.20
N GLU A 337 9.82 29.16 -28.29
CA GLU A 337 9.38 28.18 -29.29
C GLU A 337 9.57 26.77 -28.81
N ASN A 338 8.66 25.87 -29.20
CA ASN A 338 8.69 24.42 -28.90
C ASN A 338 9.26 23.65 -30.09
N VAL A 339 10.45 23.07 -29.95
CA VAL A 339 11.19 22.41 -31.06
C VAL A 339 11.60 20.98 -30.76
N SER A 340 11.32 20.43 -29.54
CA SER A 340 11.73 19.08 -29.15
C SER A 340 10.83 17.99 -29.73
N HIS A 341 11.17 16.73 -29.45
CA HIS A 341 10.36 15.56 -29.79
C HIS A 341 9.51 15.06 -28.60
N GLY A 342 9.27 15.90 -27.59
CA GLY A 342 8.49 15.57 -26.39
C GLY A 342 9.18 15.94 -25.08
N CYS A 343 10.51 15.96 -25.06
CA CYS A 343 11.27 16.35 -23.87
C CYS A 343 11.12 17.85 -23.54
N ILE A 344 11.37 18.20 -22.30
CA ILE A 344 11.48 19.60 -21.84
C ILE A 344 12.94 20.00 -21.91
N ASN A 345 13.31 20.71 -22.98
CA ASN A 345 14.64 21.23 -23.24
C ASN A 345 14.89 22.46 -22.39
N ILE A 346 16.02 22.49 -21.67
CA ILE A 346 16.48 23.63 -20.87
C ILE A 346 17.97 23.88 -21.09
N SER A 347 18.45 25.06 -20.72
CA SER A 347 19.86 25.41 -20.87
C SER A 347 20.76 24.52 -19.99
N PRO A 348 22.06 24.35 -20.34
CA PRO A 348 22.97 23.51 -19.56
C PRO A 348 23.07 23.91 -18.09
N SER A 349 23.08 25.20 -17.78
CA SER A 349 23.15 25.69 -16.39
C SER A 349 21.86 25.39 -15.61
N ASN A 350 20.70 25.55 -16.26
CA ASN A 350 19.42 25.20 -15.66
C ASN A 350 19.26 23.69 -15.48
N ALA A 351 19.72 22.89 -16.44
CA ALA A 351 19.71 21.44 -16.35
C ALA A 351 20.60 20.92 -15.21
N ALA A 352 21.80 21.45 -15.06
CA ALA A 352 22.67 21.11 -13.94
C ALA A 352 22.03 21.41 -12.58
N TRP A 353 21.38 22.58 -12.47
CA TRP A 353 20.66 22.96 -11.25
C TRP A 353 19.44 22.05 -11.01
N PHE A 354 18.59 21.83 -12.02
CA PHE A 354 17.39 20.99 -11.92
C PHE A 354 17.75 19.54 -11.58
N TYR A 355 18.75 18.98 -12.24
CA TYR A 355 19.27 17.65 -11.98
C TYR A 355 19.76 17.48 -10.53
N LYS A 356 20.49 18.50 -10.02
CA LYS A 356 21.02 18.45 -8.65
C LYS A 356 19.89 18.49 -7.61
N MET A 357 18.90 19.35 -7.80
CA MET A 357 17.84 19.55 -6.81
C MET A 357 16.76 18.44 -6.85
N SER A 358 16.48 17.88 -8.03
CA SER A 358 15.38 16.91 -8.20
C SER A 358 15.59 15.65 -7.39
N GLN A 359 14.50 15.18 -6.80
CA GLN A 359 14.37 13.88 -6.12
C GLN A 359 13.35 13.03 -6.87
N ARG A 360 13.50 11.69 -6.87
CA ARG A 360 12.48 10.79 -7.43
C ARG A 360 11.13 11.04 -6.75
N GLY A 361 10.08 11.23 -7.55
CA GLY A 361 8.76 11.56 -7.03
C GLY A 361 8.48 13.07 -6.89
N ASP A 362 9.35 13.95 -7.37
CA ASP A 362 9.03 15.39 -7.47
C ASP A 362 8.00 15.64 -8.57
N PRO A 363 6.91 16.37 -8.33
CA PRO A 363 5.92 16.69 -9.35
C PRO A 363 6.45 17.68 -10.41
N VAL A 364 6.23 17.32 -11.68
CA VAL A 364 6.42 18.19 -12.85
C VAL A 364 5.10 18.23 -13.62
N THR A 365 4.35 19.31 -13.46
CA THR A 365 3.08 19.48 -14.16
C THR A 365 3.33 20.17 -15.52
N VAL A 366 2.94 19.52 -16.59
CA VAL A 366 2.90 20.10 -17.94
C VAL A 366 1.48 20.58 -18.22
N THR A 367 1.35 21.77 -18.81
CA THR A 367 0.06 22.38 -19.13
C THR A 367 0.04 22.93 -20.56
N GLY A 368 -1.14 22.88 -21.19
CA GLY A 368 -1.41 23.47 -22.51
C GLY A 368 -1.24 22.51 -23.68
N THR A 369 -0.57 21.39 -23.50
CA THR A 369 -0.35 20.42 -24.58
C THR A 369 -1.59 19.57 -24.85
N SER A 370 -1.72 19.07 -26.08
CA SER A 370 -2.91 18.36 -26.57
C SER A 370 -2.90 16.85 -26.31
N ARG A 371 -1.82 16.29 -25.74
CA ARG A 371 -1.68 14.87 -25.43
C ARG A 371 -1.72 14.66 -23.93
N GLU A 372 -2.77 14.02 -23.42
CA GLU A 372 -2.86 13.68 -22.00
C GLU A 372 -1.85 12.58 -21.61
N LEU A 373 -1.28 12.71 -20.41
CA LEU A 373 -0.42 11.70 -19.80
C LEU A 373 -1.27 10.52 -19.35
N GLU A 374 -0.95 9.33 -19.81
CA GLU A 374 -1.58 8.11 -19.36
C GLU A 374 -1.11 7.79 -17.91
N PRO A 375 -2.01 7.33 -17.01
CA PRO A 375 -1.63 7.07 -15.60
C PRO A 375 -0.50 6.06 -15.43
N GLU A 376 -0.40 5.09 -16.34
CA GLU A 376 0.63 4.04 -16.33
C GLU A 376 1.85 4.40 -17.21
N ASN A 377 1.93 5.63 -17.74
CA ASN A 377 3.09 6.11 -18.49
C ASN A 377 4.13 6.68 -17.51
N GLY A 378 4.90 5.80 -16.94
CA GLY A 378 5.72 6.10 -15.77
C GLY A 378 4.85 6.18 -14.50
N TRP A 379 5.07 7.20 -13.70
CA TRP A 379 4.30 7.40 -12.45
C TRP A 379 3.23 8.48 -12.60
N GLY A 380 2.43 8.42 -13.68
CA GLY A 380 1.34 9.36 -13.99
C GLY A 380 0.10 9.22 -13.11
N TYR A 381 0.20 8.57 -11.96
CA TYR A 381 -0.92 8.23 -11.07
C TYR A 381 -1.71 9.43 -10.55
N TRP A 382 -1.12 10.63 -10.55
CA TRP A 382 -1.77 11.87 -10.14
C TRP A 382 -2.77 12.42 -11.16
N GLN A 383 -2.81 11.85 -12.38
CA GLN A 383 -3.83 12.13 -13.39
C GLN A 383 -5.21 11.61 -12.98
N ILE A 384 -5.25 10.55 -12.17
CA ILE A 384 -6.52 9.98 -11.68
C ILE A 384 -7.03 10.84 -10.53
N GLY A 385 -8.22 11.42 -10.66
CA GLY A 385 -8.86 12.17 -9.58
C GLY A 385 -9.08 11.32 -8.33
N TRP A 386 -9.10 11.95 -7.15
CA TRP A 386 -9.12 11.26 -5.86
C TRP A 386 -10.27 10.26 -5.71
N ASN A 387 -11.49 10.65 -6.07
CA ASN A 387 -12.66 9.78 -5.94
C ASN A 387 -12.55 8.54 -6.83
N GLU A 388 -12.00 8.72 -8.03
CA GLU A 388 -11.75 7.62 -8.96
C GLU A 388 -10.58 6.75 -8.49
N TRP A 389 -9.56 7.36 -7.86
CA TRP A 389 -8.46 6.64 -7.24
C TRP A 389 -8.96 5.65 -6.19
N VAL A 390 -9.78 6.11 -5.25
CA VAL A 390 -10.35 5.30 -4.15
C VAL A 390 -11.20 4.14 -4.67
N LYS A 391 -11.94 4.31 -5.77
CA LYS A 391 -12.72 3.23 -6.40
C LYS A 391 -11.87 2.05 -6.87
N GLY A 392 -10.59 2.27 -7.16
CA GLY A 392 -9.66 1.21 -7.53
C GLY A 392 -9.14 0.37 -6.36
N SER A 393 -9.47 0.72 -5.13
CA SER A 393 -9.16 -0.07 -3.94
C SER A 393 -10.15 -1.23 -3.79
N ALA A 394 -9.66 -2.41 -3.42
CA ALA A 394 -10.51 -3.55 -3.07
C ALA A 394 -11.28 -3.33 -1.75
N MET A 395 -10.81 -2.41 -0.92
CA MET A 395 -11.51 -1.96 0.30
C MET A 395 -12.55 -0.89 0.02
N GLY A 396 -12.48 -0.19 -1.14
CA GLY A 396 -13.37 0.90 -1.53
C GLY A 396 -13.30 2.12 -0.61
N ARG A 397 -12.21 2.30 0.11
CA ARG A 397 -12.04 3.39 1.10
C ARG A 397 -10.61 3.88 1.19
N SER A 398 -10.46 5.10 1.69
CA SER A 398 -9.16 5.62 2.14
C SER A 398 -8.74 5.03 3.49
N VAL A 399 -7.44 5.18 3.78
CA VAL A 399 -6.82 4.80 5.05
C VAL A 399 -6.02 5.98 5.60
N SER A 400 -5.87 6.03 6.92
CA SER A 400 -5.02 7.00 7.62
C SER A 400 -3.63 6.41 7.83
N THR A 401 -2.58 7.23 7.69
CA THR A 401 -1.20 6.84 8.03
C THR A 401 -0.84 7.08 9.51
N ALA A 402 -1.83 7.41 10.35
CA ALA A 402 -1.65 7.47 11.80
C ALA A 402 -1.29 6.09 12.38
N PRO A 403 -0.57 6.03 13.50
CA PRO A 403 -0.40 4.79 14.24
C PRO A 403 -1.75 4.13 14.53
N HIS A 404 -1.82 2.82 14.33
CA HIS A 404 -3.00 2.06 14.69
C HIS A 404 -3.19 2.02 16.21
N LEU A 405 -4.42 2.25 16.66
CA LEU A 405 -4.82 2.08 18.05
C LEU A 405 -6.02 1.14 18.10
N ASP A 406 -5.98 0.16 18.98
CA ASP A 406 -7.13 -0.72 19.21
C ASP A 406 -8.28 0.01 19.92
N ALA A 407 -9.46 -0.61 19.93
CA ALA A 407 -10.65 0.01 20.48
C ALA A 407 -10.53 0.22 22.02
N ALA A 408 -9.81 -0.63 22.73
CA ALA A 408 -9.57 -0.46 24.16
C ALA A 408 -8.69 0.78 24.43
N THR A 409 -7.62 0.95 23.67
CA THR A 409 -6.73 2.13 23.77
C THR A 409 -7.48 3.42 23.42
N LEU A 410 -8.28 3.43 22.33
CA LEU A 410 -9.10 4.57 21.96
C LEU A 410 -10.12 4.93 23.05
N SER A 411 -10.77 3.93 23.66
CA SER A 411 -11.71 4.12 24.73
C SER A 411 -11.03 4.71 25.99
N ALA A 412 -9.86 4.19 26.36
CA ALA A 412 -9.07 4.70 27.48
C ALA A 412 -8.62 6.16 27.28
N GLN A 413 -8.15 6.49 26.07
CA GLN A 413 -7.76 7.86 25.72
C GLN A 413 -8.95 8.83 25.76
N LYS A 414 -10.13 8.40 25.29
CA LYS A 414 -11.35 9.21 25.36
C LYS A 414 -11.72 9.50 26.81
N GLN A 415 -11.78 8.48 27.65
CA GLN A 415 -12.08 8.64 29.08
C GLN A 415 -11.06 9.53 29.81
N GLN A 416 -9.77 9.43 29.43
CA GLN A 416 -8.75 10.30 30.01
C GLN A 416 -8.97 11.77 29.63
N ARG A 417 -9.25 12.05 28.35
CA ARG A 417 -9.57 13.42 27.88
C ARG A 417 -10.79 14.01 28.58
N GLU A 418 -11.83 13.21 28.79
CA GLU A 418 -13.04 13.64 29.52
C GLU A 418 -12.73 13.98 30.97
N ARG A 419 -11.91 13.15 31.66
CA ARG A 419 -11.42 13.43 33.02
C ARG A 419 -10.60 14.72 33.11
N ASP A 420 -9.68 14.91 32.16
CA ASP A 420 -8.84 16.10 32.11
C ASP A 420 -9.64 17.38 31.84
N ALA A 421 -10.64 17.30 30.93
CA ALA A 421 -11.56 18.40 30.64
C ALA A 421 -12.40 18.77 31.90
N THR A 422 -12.89 17.77 32.64
CA THR A 422 -13.64 17.99 33.89
C THR A 422 -12.77 18.69 34.94
N LYS A 423 -11.54 18.19 35.17
CA LYS A 423 -10.58 18.82 36.10
C LYS A 423 -10.24 20.26 35.70
N GLN A 424 -10.09 20.52 34.40
CA GLN A 424 -9.80 21.86 33.91
C GLN A 424 -10.97 22.82 34.11
N ALA A 425 -12.20 22.34 33.90
CA ALA A 425 -13.42 23.11 34.15
C ALA A 425 -13.63 23.41 35.66
N GLU A 426 -13.33 22.44 36.54
CA GLU A 426 -13.38 22.61 37.99
C GLU A 426 -12.33 23.65 38.47
N LYS A 427 -11.10 23.59 37.92
CA LYS A 427 -10.06 24.55 38.21
C LYS A 427 -10.44 25.97 37.79
N GLN A 428 -10.99 26.15 36.60
CA GLN A 428 -11.46 27.46 36.11
C GLN A 428 -12.59 28.02 36.98
N ARG A 429 -13.50 27.17 37.49
CA ARG A 429 -14.56 27.59 38.41
C ARG A 429 -14.02 27.99 39.76
N ALA A 430 -12.97 27.35 40.25
CA ALA A 430 -12.33 27.68 41.54
C ALA A 430 -11.48 28.98 41.46
N GLU A 431 -10.92 29.29 40.28
CA GLU A 431 -10.14 30.53 40.07
C GLU A 431 -10.99 31.74 39.69
N GLY A 432 -12.26 31.53 39.30
CA GLY A 432 -13.20 32.59 38.86
C GLY A 432 -14.17 33.07 39.98
N ASN A 433 -14.08 32.51 41.20
CA ASN A 433 -14.75 32.92 42.38
C ASN A 433 -13.74 33.59 43.36
#